data_8362328059ae3f044b02a526fbc9fe68
#
_entry.id   8362328059ae3f044b02a526fbc9fe68
#
_cell.length_a   1.000
_cell.length_b   1.000
_cell.length_c   1.000
_cell.angle_alpha   90.00
_cell.angle_beta   90.00
_cell.angle_gamma   90.00
#
_symmetry.space_group_name_H-M   'P 1'
#
loop_
_entity.id
_entity.type
_entity.pdbx_description
1 polymer ?
#
loop_
_entity_poly.entity_id
_entity_poly.type
_entity_poly.pdbx_seq_one_letter_code
_entity_poly.pdbx_strand_id
1 'polypeptide(L)' 'MKRNVKLTIEKLKELRYELKLTQEQFAAKIGKSVYTIQAIECGRLAISSKIETEIKLFLEHAEYFDLIEKYLLK' A
#
# COMPACT_ATOMS: atom_id res chain seq x y z
N MET A 1 -3.95 22.07 5.06
CA MET A 1 -3.09 21.16 5.78
C MET A 1 -2.48 20.14 4.87
N LYS A 2 -1.19 19.96 5.06
CA LYS A 2 -0.44 19.09 4.21
C LYS A 2 -0.55 17.64 4.59
N ARG A 3 -0.65 16.79 3.65
CA ARG A 3 -0.68 15.39 3.90
C ARG A 3 0.68 14.81 3.72
N ASN A 4 1.08 13.95 4.61
CA ASN A 4 2.39 13.30 4.51
C ASN A 4 2.21 11.84 4.20
N VAL A 5 1.89 11.57 2.93
CA VAL A 5 1.83 10.19 2.46
C VAL A 5 3.25 9.75 2.18
N LYS A 6 3.74 8.78 2.92
CA LYS A 6 5.11 8.34 2.82
C LYS A 6 5.33 7.27 1.77
N LEU A 7 4.27 6.60 1.36
CA LEU A 7 4.38 5.50 0.44
C LEU A 7 4.38 6.01 -0.99
N THR A 8 5.42 5.71 -1.73
CA THR A 8 5.48 6.04 -3.14
C THR A 8 4.99 4.86 -3.96
N ILE A 9 4.77 5.10 -5.27
CA ILE A 9 4.34 4.03 -6.16
C ILE A 9 5.39 2.92 -6.18
N GLU A 10 6.67 3.28 -6.25
CA GLU A 10 7.74 2.27 -6.25
C GLU A 10 7.74 1.47 -4.97
N LYS A 11 7.57 2.14 -3.85
CA LYS A 11 7.54 1.44 -2.56
C LYS A 11 6.33 0.54 -2.43
N LEU A 12 5.20 0.96 -2.98
CA LEU A 12 4.01 0.11 -2.97
C LEU A 12 4.26 -1.17 -3.73
N LYS A 13 4.87 -1.05 -4.91
CA LYS A 13 5.18 -2.24 -5.70
C LYS A 13 6.16 -3.15 -4.96
N GLU A 14 7.19 -2.57 -4.35
CA GLU A 14 8.16 -3.36 -3.61
C GLU A 14 7.51 -4.08 -2.45
N LEU A 15 6.64 -3.38 -1.73
CA LEU A 15 5.93 -3.98 -0.62
C LEU A 15 5.08 -5.15 -1.10
N ARG A 16 4.36 -4.94 -2.19
CA ARG A 16 3.50 -6.00 -2.71
C ARG A 16 4.33 -7.22 -3.13
N TYR A 17 5.47 -6.99 -3.80
CA TYR A 17 6.34 -8.07 -4.19
C TYR A 17 6.93 -8.79 -2.98
N GLU A 18 7.29 -8.03 -1.97
CA GLU A 18 7.85 -8.61 -0.76
C GLU A 18 6.83 -9.50 -0.06
N LEU A 19 5.56 -9.12 -0.12
CA LEU A 19 4.46 -9.92 0.42
C LEU A 19 4.08 -11.08 -0.48
N LYS A 20 4.63 -11.12 -1.70
CA LYS A 20 4.34 -12.16 -2.68
C LYS A 20 2.88 -12.20 -3.06
N LEU A 21 2.29 -11.02 -3.19
CA LEU A 21 0.89 -10.88 -3.55
C LEU A 21 0.75 -10.35 -4.96
N THR A 22 -0.25 -10.85 -5.68
CA THR A 22 -0.63 -10.25 -6.96
C THR A 22 -1.36 -8.95 -6.68
N GLN A 23 -1.58 -8.13 -7.71
CA GLN A 23 -2.36 -6.92 -7.56
C GLN A 23 -3.75 -7.22 -7.03
N GLU A 24 -4.35 -8.28 -7.53
CA GLU A 24 -5.69 -8.68 -7.12
C GLU A 24 -5.72 -9.08 -5.64
N GLN A 25 -4.73 -9.87 -5.23
CA GLN A 25 -4.65 -10.31 -3.86
C GLN A 25 -4.40 -9.14 -2.90
N PHE A 26 -3.51 -8.24 -3.30
CA PHE A 26 -3.20 -7.08 -2.47
C PHE A 26 -4.44 -6.20 -2.33
N ALA A 27 -5.15 -5.96 -3.43
CA ALA A 27 -6.36 -5.15 -3.39
C ALA A 27 -7.37 -5.75 -2.42
N ALA A 28 -7.53 -7.07 -2.46
CA ALA A 28 -8.47 -7.72 -1.56
C ALA A 28 -8.08 -7.53 -0.09
N LYS A 29 -6.78 -7.52 0.20
CA LYS A 29 -6.32 -7.36 1.57
C LYS A 29 -6.65 -6.00 2.14
N ILE A 30 -6.72 -4.98 1.31
CA ILE A 30 -6.99 -3.63 1.79
C ILE A 30 -8.40 -3.16 1.43
N GLY A 31 -9.24 -4.09 0.96
CA GLY A 31 -10.64 -3.76 0.70
C GLY A 31 -10.86 -2.89 -0.50
N LYS A 32 -10.00 -2.97 -1.50
CA LYS A 32 -10.12 -2.19 -2.72
C LYS A 32 -10.23 -3.10 -3.92
N SER A 33 -10.64 -2.53 -5.05
CA SER A 33 -10.70 -3.30 -6.28
C SER A 33 -9.31 -3.39 -6.89
N VAL A 34 -9.11 -4.40 -7.73
CA VAL A 34 -7.84 -4.55 -8.42
C VAL A 34 -7.57 -3.35 -9.32
N TYR A 35 -8.62 -2.73 -9.82
CA TYR A 35 -8.46 -1.57 -10.70
C TYR A 35 -7.85 -0.38 -9.95
N THR A 36 -8.15 -0.24 -8.67
CA THR A 36 -7.53 0.80 -7.86
C THR A 36 -6.03 0.58 -7.78
N ILE A 37 -5.61 -0.65 -7.52
CA ILE A 37 -4.18 -0.95 -7.41
C ILE A 37 -3.50 -0.77 -8.75
N GLN A 38 -4.13 -1.21 -9.83
CA GLN A 38 -3.57 -1.02 -11.16
C GLN A 38 -3.40 0.46 -11.49
N ALA A 39 -4.40 1.27 -11.16
CA ALA A 39 -4.34 2.71 -11.43
C ALA A 39 -3.21 3.37 -10.66
N ILE A 40 -3.01 2.95 -9.41
CA ILE A 40 -1.92 3.50 -8.62
C ILE A 40 -0.58 3.08 -9.20
N GLU A 41 -0.43 1.81 -9.51
CA GLU A 41 0.87 1.31 -9.95
C GLU A 41 1.26 1.82 -11.32
N CYS A 42 0.31 2.20 -12.15
CA CYS A 42 0.62 2.78 -13.45
C CYS A 42 0.67 4.31 -13.42
N GLY A 43 0.48 4.91 -12.27
CA GLY A 43 0.63 6.35 -12.12
C GLY A 43 -0.61 7.17 -12.40
N ARG A 44 -1.76 6.55 -12.64
CA ARG A 44 -2.98 7.31 -12.93
C ARG A 44 -3.70 7.77 -11.68
N LEU A 45 -3.43 7.13 -10.55
CA LEU A 45 -4.09 7.46 -9.30
C LEU A 45 -3.05 7.61 -8.21
N ALA A 46 -3.11 8.71 -7.48
CA ALA A 46 -2.17 8.94 -6.38
C ALA A 46 -2.57 8.10 -5.17
N ILE A 47 -1.60 7.77 -4.35
CA ILE A 47 -1.87 7.08 -3.09
C ILE A 47 -2.39 8.11 -2.10
N SER A 48 -3.66 7.99 -1.71
CA SER A 48 -4.24 8.89 -0.74
C SER A 48 -3.84 8.48 0.67
N SER A 49 -4.00 9.40 1.62
CA SER A 49 -3.71 9.06 3.00
C SER A 49 -4.65 7.96 3.51
N LYS A 50 -5.86 7.89 2.97
CA LYS A 50 -6.79 6.86 3.36
C LYS A 50 -6.30 5.48 2.91
N ILE A 51 -5.81 5.39 1.67
CA ILE A 51 -5.28 4.14 1.17
C ILE A 51 -4.05 3.74 1.97
N GLU A 52 -3.18 4.70 2.28
CA GLU A 52 -1.99 4.42 3.07
C GLU A 52 -2.39 3.88 4.45
N THR A 53 -3.41 4.48 5.06
CA THR A 53 -3.91 4.01 6.35
C THR A 53 -4.41 2.58 6.26
N GLU A 54 -5.13 2.25 5.21
CA GLU A 54 -5.66 0.91 5.05
C GLU A 54 -4.55 -0.11 4.85
N ILE A 55 -3.50 0.28 4.13
CA ILE A 55 -2.34 -0.60 3.99
C ILE A 55 -1.68 -0.81 5.34
N LYS A 56 -1.54 0.26 6.12
CA LYS A 56 -0.93 0.16 7.44
C LYS A 56 -1.73 -0.77 8.34
N LEU A 57 -3.06 -0.62 8.33
CA LEU A 57 -3.92 -1.48 9.15
C LEU A 57 -3.79 -2.95 8.75
N PHE A 58 -3.73 -3.22 7.46
CA PHE A 58 -3.52 -4.57 7.00
C PHE A 58 -2.19 -5.13 7.53
N LEU A 59 -1.13 -4.35 7.43
CA LEU A 59 0.17 -4.81 7.91
C LEU A 59 0.18 -5.00 9.42
N GLU A 60 -0.52 -4.14 10.15
CA GLU A 60 -0.61 -4.29 11.60
C GLU A 60 -1.35 -5.56 11.98
N HIS A 61 -2.47 -5.83 11.32
CA HIS A 61 -3.23 -7.03 11.61
C HIS A 61 -2.46 -8.30 11.29
N ALA A 62 -1.63 -8.24 10.27
CA ALA A 62 -0.80 -9.38 9.89
C ALA A 62 0.51 -9.43 10.67
N GLU A 63 0.73 -8.45 11.54
CA GLU A 63 1.93 -8.36 12.36
C GLU A 63 3.21 -8.23 11.53
N TYR A 64 3.09 -7.54 10.40
CA TYR A 64 4.25 -7.25 9.56
C TYR A 64 4.88 -5.91 9.99
N PHE A 65 5.30 -5.83 11.23
CA PHE A 65 5.78 -4.55 11.77
C PHE A 65 7.06 -4.08 11.11
N ASP A 66 7.90 -5.01 10.68
CA ASP A 66 9.11 -4.64 9.97
C ASP A 66 8.79 -3.91 8.67
N LEU A 67 7.74 -4.34 7.99
CA LEU A 67 7.35 -3.72 6.74
C LEU A 67 6.74 -2.34 6.95
N ILE A 68 6.00 -2.19 8.05
CA ILE A 68 5.47 -0.87 8.40
C ILE A 68 6.64 0.09 8.59
N GLU A 69 7.63 -0.32 9.34
CA GLU A 69 8.77 0.52 9.61
C GLU A 69 9.52 0.85 8.33
N LYS A 70 9.70 -0.15 7.48
CA LYS A 70 10.48 0.01 6.27
C LYS A 70 9.81 0.95 5.27
N TYR A 71 8.49 0.85 5.11
CA TYR A 71 7.79 1.55 4.05
C TYR A 71 6.96 2.73 4.50
N LEU A 72 6.50 2.73 5.74
CA LEU A 72 5.51 3.71 6.17
C LEU A 72 5.99 4.69 7.25
N LEU A 73 7.05 4.37 7.97
CA LEU A 73 7.49 5.21 9.06
C LEU A 73 8.69 6.07 8.74
N LYS A 74 9.27 5.91 7.56
CA LYS A 74 10.46 6.68 7.23
C LYS A 74 10.19 7.88 6.38
#